data_abe3249ffcfa264f911f28823ecb185a
#
_entry.id   abe3249ffcfa264f911f28823ecb185a
#
_cell.length_a   1.000
_cell.length_b   1.000
_cell.length_c   1.000
_cell.angle_alpha   90.00
_cell.angle_beta   90.00
_cell.angle_gamma   90.00
#
_symmetry.space_group_name_H-M   'P 1'
#
loop_
_entity.id
_entity.type
_entity.pdbx_description
1 polymer ?
#
loop_
_entity_poly.entity_id
_entity_poly.type
_entity_poly.pdbx_seq_one_letter_code
_entity_poly.pdbx_strand_id
1 'polypeptide(L)'
;MLEFQRATIDDIDEFIRAKIEAFSDDVRQYGFGPTGYDDYEKEKVNIQNYPTYKILFDGKIIGGITCCNAGDYYWLGGIYIMPSYQNLGIGAKAITFIENEFPDATRWRLHTPYKNYRNHHFYEKMGYRKIGETEPKMDRGGFYLFEYEKQKL
;
A
#
# COMPACT_ATOMS: atom_id res chain seq x y z
N MET A 1 2.03 -7.15 20.02
CA MET A 1 0.84 -6.32 19.94
C MET A 1 0.92 -5.44 18.71
N LEU A 2 -0.18 -5.35 17.97
CA LEU A 2 -0.25 -4.58 16.71
C LEU A 2 -0.66 -3.14 16.99
N GLU A 3 0.08 -2.18 16.42
CA GLU A 3 -0.23 -0.76 16.55
C GLU A 3 -0.06 -0.06 15.21
N PHE A 4 -0.81 1.04 15.02
CA PHE A 4 -0.69 1.92 13.86
C PHE A 4 -0.38 3.33 14.37
N GLN A 5 0.70 3.92 13.89
CA GLN A 5 1.13 5.25 14.32
C GLN A 5 1.56 6.09 13.13
N ARG A 6 1.40 7.41 13.24
CA ARG A 6 1.87 8.31 12.20
C ARG A 6 3.38 8.18 12.05
N ALA A 7 3.84 8.06 10.82
CA ALA A 7 5.27 7.97 10.52
C ALA A 7 5.91 9.36 10.55
N THR A 8 7.19 9.39 10.91
CA THR A 8 8.03 10.58 10.86
C THR A 8 9.24 10.32 9.98
N ILE A 9 9.99 11.36 9.66
CA ILE A 9 11.20 11.21 8.83
C ILE A 9 12.26 10.34 9.52
N ASP A 10 12.22 10.22 10.84
CA ASP A 10 13.14 9.34 11.58
C ASP A 10 12.88 7.86 11.29
N ASP A 11 11.70 7.52 10.74
CA ASP A 11 11.34 6.14 10.44
C ASP A 11 11.80 5.67 9.05
N ILE A 12 12.37 6.56 8.22
CA ILE A 12 12.62 6.29 6.80
C ILE A 12 13.49 5.05 6.57
N ASP A 13 14.59 4.91 7.28
CA ASP A 13 15.50 3.77 7.09
C ASP A 13 14.80 2.44 7.38
N GLU A 14 14.02 2.38 8.47
CA GLU A 14 13.26 1.19 8.82
C GLU A 14 12.16 0.91 7.80
N PHE A 15 11.49 1.95 7.30
CA PHE A 15 10.48 1.81 6.24
C PHE A 15 11.07 1.21 4.98
N ILE A 16 12.20 1.74 4.52
CA ILE A 16 12.85 1.25 3.28
C ILE A 16 13.21 -0.23 3.45
N ARG A 17 13.77 -0.60 4.61
CA ARG A 17 14.11 -2.00 4.89
C ARG A 17 12.87 -2.89 4.81
N ALA A 18 11.77 -2.47 5.43
CA ALA A 18 10.52 -3.21 5.41
C ALA A 18 9.95 -3.32 4.00
N LYS A 19 10.03 -2.24 3.20
CA LYS A 19 9.57 -2.23 1.82
C LYS A 19 10.38 -3.17 0.93
N ILE A 20 11.70 -3.18 1.07
CA ILE A 20 12.55 -4.07 0.30
C ILE A 20 12.16 -5.53 0.54
N GLU A 21 11.92 -5.89 1.80
CA GLU A 21 11.47 -7.24 2.13
C GLU A 21 10.05 -7.52 1.61
N ALA A 22 9.13 -6.56 1.80
CA ALA A 22 7.74 -6.74 1.42
C ALA A 22 7.56 -6.90 -0.10
N PHE A 23 8.36 -6.19 -0.89
CA PHE A 23 8.26 -6.22 -2.34
C PHE A 23 9.25 -7.16 -3.02
N SER A 24 9.95 -8.00 -2.25
CA SER A 24 10.92 -8.95 -2.81
C SER A 24 10.29 -9.93 -3.82
N ASP A 25 9.05 -10.35 -3.58
CA ASP A 25 8.34 -11.23 -4.52
C ASP A 25 7.99 -10.51 -5.82
N ASP A 26 7.59 -9.24 -5.74
CA ASP A 26 7.31 -8.42 -6.92
C ASP A 26 8.57 -8.27 -7.77
N VAL A 27 9.71 -8.00 -7.14
CA VAL A 27 11.00 -7.87 -7.85
C VAL A 27 11.35 -9.19 -8.54
N ARG A 28 11.15 -10.34 -7.87
CA ARG A 28 11.40 -11.65 -8.49
C ARG A 28 10.45 -11.91 -9.65
N GLN A 29 9.18 -11.55 -9.52
CA GLN A 29 8.16 -11.85 -10.54
C GLN A 29 8.24 -10.90 -11.73
N TYR A 30 8.45 -9.59 -11.49
CA TYR A 30 8.37 -8.56 -12.53
C TYR A 30 9.73 -7.98 -12.91
N GLY A 31 10.77 -8.20 -12.10
CA GLY A 31 12.08 -7.59 -12.30
C GLY A 31 12.22 -6.19 -11.68
N PHE A 32 11.18 -5.69 -11.05
CA PHE A 32 11.18 -4.37 -10.39
C PHE A 32 10.07 -4.34 -9.33
N GLY A 33 10.19 -3.38 -8.40
CA GLY A 33 9.16 -3.11 -7.39
C GLY A 33 8.39 -1.84 -7.71
N PRO A 34 7.49 -1.40 -6.81
CA PRO A 34 6.77 -0.14 -6.98
C PRO A 34 7.74 1.03 -7.11
N THR A 35 7.39 2.02 -7.92
CA THR A 35 8.25 3.16 -8.19
C THR A 35 8.70 3.85 -6.90
N GLY A 36 10.02 3.93 -6.69
CA GLY A 36 10.61 4.61 -5.55
C GLY A 36 10.53 3.86 -4.22
N TYR A 37 10.20 2.57 -4.22
CA TYR A 37 10.02 1.80 -2.98
C TYR A 37 11.29 1.71 -2.14
N ASP A 38 12.47 1.82 -2.75
CA ASP A 38 13.77 1.75 -2.09
C ASP A 38 14.51 3.09 -2.10
N ASP A 39 13.83 4.19 -2.41
CA ASP A 39 14.42 5.51 -2.56
C ASP A 39 14.13 6.36 -1.31
N TYR A 40 15.19 6.71 -0.57
CA TYR A 40 15.11 7.50 0.65
C TYR A 40 14.42 8.85 0.42
N GLU A 41 14.82 9.57 -0.62
CA GLU A 41 14.29 10.92 -0.88
C GLU A 41 12.81 10.90 -1.24
N LYS A 42 12.37 9.89 -2.00
CA LYS A 42 10.95 9.73 -2.32
C LYS A 42 10.13 9.39 -1.09
N GLU A 43 10.65 8.54 -0.22
CA GLU A 43 9.96 8.24 1.03
C GLU A 43 9.85 9.45 1.93
N LYS A 44 10.90 10.27 1.98
CA LYS A 44 10.89 11.52 2.73
C LYS A 44 9.78 12.45 2.22
N VAL A 45 9.67 12.60 0.90
CA VAL A 45 8.61 13.42 0.29
C VAL A 45 7.23 12.87 0.64
N ASN A 46 7.05 11.55 0.59
CA ASN A 46 5.78 10.92 0.95
C ASN A 46 5.38 11.21 2.39
N ILE A 47 6.32 11.03 3.32
CA ILE A 47 6.04 11.26 4.75
C ILE A 47 5.73 12.73 5.02
N GLN A 48 6.43 13.64 4.35
CA GLN A 48 6.23 15.08 4.54
C GLN A 48 4.93 15.59 3.95
N ASN A 49 4.45 15.00 2.85
CA ASN A 49 3.34 15.55 2.07
C ASN A 49 2.04 14.74 2.15
N TYR A 50 2.10 13.47 2.54
CA TYR A 50 0.93 12.58 2.57
C TYR A 50 0.81 11.87 3.89
N PRO A 51 -0.44 11.63 4.38
CA PRO A 51 -0.63 10.80 5.57
C PRO A 51 0.01 9.43 5.39
N THR A 52 1.04 9.16 6.17
CA THR A 52 1.77 7.90 6.16
C THR A 52 1.81 7.34 7.56
N TYR A 53 1.43 6.07 7.69
CA TYR A 53 1.33 5.37 8.98
C TYR A 53 2.25 4.18 8.98
N LYS A 54 2.94 3.98 10.10
CA LYS A 54 3.74 2.78 10.32
C LYS A 54 2.89 1.73 10.99
N ILE A 55 3.08 0.49 10.56
CA ILE A 55 2.46 -0.68 11.17
C ILE A 55 3.51 -1.29 12.09
N LEU A 56 3.22 -1.31 13.38
CA LEU A 56 4.13 -1.81 14.39
C LEU A 56 3.63 -3.14 14.95
N PHE A 57 4.53 -4.09 15.08
CA PHE A 57 4.27 -5.33 15.80
C PHE A 57 5.34 -5.51 16.85
N ASP A 58 4.94 -5.46 18.12
CA ASP A 58 5.84 -5.47 19.27
C ASP A 58 6.98 -4.44 19.13
N GLY A 59 6.61 -3.23 18.69
CA GLY A 59 7.54 -2.11 18.57
C GLY A 59 8.39 -2.08 17.30
N LYS A 60 8.28 -3.10 16.45
CA LYS A 60 9.03 -3.17 15.19
C LYS A 60 8.15 -2.73 14.02
N ILE A 61 8.70 -1.91 13.12
CA ILE A 61 8.00 -1.54 11.88
C ILE A 61 8.01 -2.76 10.95
N ILE A 62 6.82 -3.28 10.65
CA ILE A 62 6.63 -4.44 9.79
C ILE A 62 5.93 -4.10 8.48
N GLY A 63 5.51 -2.85 8.32
CA GLY A 63 4.83 -2.40 7.13
C GLY A 63 4.38 -0.95 7.24
N GLY A 64 3.60 -0.50 6.27
CA GLY A 64 3.12 0.86 6.26
C GLY A 64 1.92 1.07 5.35
N ILE A 65 1.29 2.23 5.51
CA ILE A 65 0.15 2.66 4.71
C ILE A 65 0.33 4.13 4.39
N THR A 66 0.17 4.50 3.12
CA THR A 66 0.15 5.90 2.69
C THR A 66 -1.15 6.16 1.94
N CYS A 67 -1.79 7.28 2.22
CA CYS A 67 -2.99 7.68 1.50
C CYS A 67 -2.96 9.17 1.20
N CYS A 68 -3.82 9.61 0.28
CA CYS A 68 -4.01 11.03 0.03
C CYS A 68 -5.43 11.33 -0.42
N ASN A 69 -5.87 12.56 -0.14
CA ASN A 69 -7.15 13.05 -0.61
C ASN A 69 -6.97 13.53 -2.05
N ALA A 70 -7.60 12.85 -3.00
CA ALA A 70 -7.53 13.19 -4.42
C ALA A 70 -8.74 14.01 -4.90
N GLY A 71 -9.57 14.51 -3.98
CA GLY A 71 -10.77 15.29 -4.29
C GLY A 71 -12.01 14.42 -4.26
N ASP A 72 -12.33 13.77 -5.37
CA ASP A 72 -13.54 12.94 -5.49
C ASP A 72 -13.41 11.59 -4.78
N TYR A 73 -12.20 11.19 -4.45
CA TYR A 73 -11.91 9.94 -3.75
C TYR A 73 -10.62 10.08 -2.95
N TYR A 74 -10.43 9.17 -1.99
CA TYR A 74 -9.14 9.01 -1.34
C TYR A 74 -8.35 7.93 -2.06
N TRP A 75 -7.07 8.19 -2.24
CA TRP A 75 -6.15 7.27 -2.89
C TRP A 75 -5.35 6.51 -1.83
N LEU A 76 -5.45 5.18 -1.87
CA LEU A 76 -4.58 4.34 -1.07
C LEU A 76 -3.30 4.14 -1.89
N GLY A 77 -2.30 4.97 -1.60
CA GLY A 77 -1.08 5.06 -2.39
C GLY A 77 -0.13 3.91 -2.17
N GLY A 78 -0.22 3.25 -1.03
CA GLY A 78 0.60 2.09 -0.73
C GLY A 78 0.18 1.43 0.55
N ILE A 79 0.14 0.11 0.52
CA ILE A 79 0.04 -0.73 1.70
C ILE A 79 0.99 -1.89 1.52
N TYR A 80 1.83 -2.15 2.50
CA TYR A 80 2.78 -3.25 2.42
C TYR A 80 3.01 -3.82 3.81
N ILE A 81 3.29 -5.13 3.84
CA ILE A 81 3.55 -5.88 5.07
C ILE A 81 4.67 -6.87 4.77
N MET A 82 5.66 -6.93 5.65
CA MET A 82 6.78 -7.86 5.51
C MET A 82 6.26 -9.30 5.41
N PRO A 83 6.87 -10.14 4.54
CA PRO A 83 6.36 -11.50 4.27
C PRO A 83 6.12 -12.35 5.51
N SER A 84 7.00 -12.26 6.51
CA SER A 84 6.87 -13.05 7.73
C SER A 84 5.65 -12.66 8.60
N TYR A 85 5.02 -11.54 8.31
CA TYR A 85 3.83 -11.07 9.02
C TYR A 85 2.55 -11.12 8.17
N GLN A 86 2.63 -11.68 6.98
CA GLN A 86 1.48 -11.85 6.10
C GLN A 86 0.63 -13.05 6.54
N ASN A 87 -0.63 -13.08 6.09
CA ASN A 87 -1.61 -14.13 6.41
C ASN A 87 -2.00 -14.19 7.90
N LEU A 88 -1.82 -13.08 8.62
CA LEU A 88 -2.20 -12.97 10.03
C LEU A 88 -3.37 -11.99 10.23
N GLY A 89 -4.01 -11.56 9.15
CA GLY A 89 -5.12 -10.61 9.21
C GLY A 89 -4.70 -9.16 9.41
N ILE A 90 -3.41 -8.86 9.36
CA ILE A 90 -2.88 -7.50 9.59
C ILE A 90 -3.33 -6.55 8.47
N GLY A 91 -3.31 -7.02 7.22
CA GLY A 91 -3.76 -6.20 6.08
C GLY A 91 -5.20 -5.74 6.22
N ALA A 92 -6.09 -6.62 6.64
CA ALA A 92 -7.49 -6.28 6.87
C ALA A 92 -7.64 -5.25 7.98
N LYS A 93 -6.89 -5.39 9.07
CA LYS A 93 -6.89 -4.41 10.17
C LYS A 93 -6.33 -3.07 9.72
N ALA A 94 -5.32 -3.07 8.86
CA ALA A 94 -4.73 -1.85 8.33
C ALA A 94 -5.72 -1.08 7.45
N ILE A 95 -6.44 -1.77 6.57
CA ILE A 95 -7.49 -1.16 5.74
C ILE A 95 -8.58 -0.55 6.63
N THR A 96 -9.05 -1.31 7.62
CA THR A 96 -10.07 -0.81 8.55
C THR A 96 -9.58 0.41 9.32
N PHE A 97 -8.32 0.38 9.77
CA PHE A 97 -7.72 1.51 10.47
C PHE A 97 -7.73 2.77 9.61
N ILE A 98 -7.22 2.68 8.37
CA ILE A 98 -7.08 3.87 7.52
C ILE A 98 -8.46 4.43 7.13
N GLU A 99 -9.44 3.56 6.89
CA GLU A 99 -10.79 4.01 6.57
C GLU A 99 -11.45 4.72 7.76
N ASN A 100 -11.13 4.30 8.98
CA ASN A 100 -11.65 4.94 10.19
C ASN A 100 -10.94 6.27 10.51
N GLU A 101 -9.68 6.41 10.11
CA GLU A 101 -8.94 7.67 10.29
C GLU A 101 -9.48 8.79 9.40
N PHE A 102 -10.10 8.45 8.29
CA PHE A 102 -10.64 9.42 7.33
C PHE A 102 -12.13 9.14 7.07
N PRO A 103 -12.98 9.38 8.10
CA PRO A 103 -14.41 9.04 8.01
C PRO A 103 -15.16 9.82 6.94
N ASP A 104 -14.64 10.98 6.52
CA ASP A 104 -15.25 11.78 5.46
C ASP A 104 -15.02 11.21 4.07
N ALA A 105 -14.10 10.25 3.93
CA ALA A 105 -13.85 9.60 2.65
C ALA A 105 -15.02 8.68 2.32
N THR A 106 -15.73 8.98 1.22
CA THR A 106 -16.84 8.14 0.76
C THR A 106 -16.42 7.14 -0.29
N ARG A 107 -15.24 7.33 -0.86
CA ARG A 107 -14.73 6.49 -1.95
C ARG A 107 -13.21 6.35 -1.82
N TRP A 108 -12.74 5.10 -1.94
CA TRP A 108 -11.31 4.77 -1.90
C TRP A 108 -10.91 4.07 -3.18
N ARG A 109 -9.75 4.43 -3.73
CA ARG A 109 -9.18 3.78 -4.92
C ARG A 109 -7.75 3.35 -4.68
N LEU A 110 -7.35 2.30 -5.39
CA LEU A 110 -5.97 1.81 -5.35
C LEU A 110 -5.59 1.14 -6.66
N HIS A 111 -4.28 0.97 -6.87
CA HIS A 111 -3.75 0.17 -7.96
C HIS A 111 -3.03 -1.05 -7.40
N THR A 112 -3.07 -2.16 -8.14
CA THR A 112 -2.31 -3.37 -7.79
C THR A 112 -1.87 -4.07 -9.07
N PRO A 113 -0.66 -4.71 -9.09
CA PRO A 113 -0.16 -5.38 -10.28
C PRO A 113 -1.11 -6.45 -10.81
N TYR A 114 -1.17 -6.56 -12.13
CA TYR A 114 -2.13 -7.40 -12.82
C TYR A 114 -2.01 -8.91 -12.52
N LYS A 115 -0.83 -9.37 -12.07
CA LYS A 115 -0.60 -10.77 -11.70
C LYS A 115 -0.61 -11.04 -10.20
N ASN A 116 -0.88 -10.04 -9.39
CA ASN A 116 -0.93 -10.23 -7.93
C ASN A 116 -2.30 -10.76 -7.51
N TYR A 117 -2.60 -12.00 -7.88
CA TYR A 117 -3.92 -12.62 -7.63
C TYR A 117 -4.29 -12.63 -6.16
N ARG A 118 -3.31 -12.81 -5.29
CA ARG A 118 -3.50 -12.76 -3.84
C ARG A 118 -4.02 -11.38 -3.40
N ASN A 119 -3.44 -10.31 -3.94
CA ASN A 119 -3.89 -8.95 -3.65
C ASN A 119 -5.29 -8.70 -4.22
N HIS A 120 -5.57 -9.20 -5.43
CA HIS A 120 -6.91 -9.08 -6.03
C HIS A 120 -7.95 -9.69 -5.10
N HIS A 121 -7.71 -10.91 -4.65
CA HIS A 121 -8.61 -11.61 -3.74
C HIS A 121 -8.77 -10.88 -2.41
N PHE A 122 -7.66 -10.38 -1.86
CA PHE A 122 -7.66 -9.64 -0.60
C PHE A 122 -8.51 -8.37 -0.71
N TYR A 123 -8.28 -7.56 -1.74
CA TYR A 123 -9.02 -6.31 -1.88
C TYR A 123 -10.51 -6.55 -2.14
N GLU A 124 -10.83 -7.58 -2.92
CA GLU A 124 -12.24 -7.94 -3.17
C GLU A 124 -12.93 -8.37 -1.88
N LYS A 125 -12.27 -9.11 -1.01
CA LYS A 125 -12.81 -9.45 0.31
C LYS A 125 -13.02 -8.23 1.19
N MET A 126 -12.21 -7.20 1.02
CA MET A 126 -12.34 -5.95 1.78
C MET A 126 -13.41 -5.01 1.21
N GLY A 127 -14.11 -5.41 0.15
CA GLY A 127 -15.19 -4.63 -0.43
C GLY A 127 -14.79 -3.79 -1.63
N TYR A 128 -13.57 -3.92 -2.11
CA TYR A 128 -13.12 -3.25 -3.33
C TYR A 128 -13.55 -4.06 -4.55
N ARG A 129 -13.79 -3.36 -5.65
CA ARG A 129 -14.11 -4.01 -6.93
C ARG A 129 -13.26 -3.37 -8.03
N LYS A 130 -12.90 -4.17 -9.01
CA LYS A 130 -12.13 -3.70 -10.16
C LYS A 130 -12.97 -2.75 -11.00
N ILE A 131 -12.42 -1.57 -11.29
CA ILE A 131 -13.09 -0.55 -12.13
C ILE A 131 -12.34 -0.26 -13.41
N GLY A 132 -11.11 -0.72 -13.56
CA GLY A 132 -10.33 -0.46 -14.76
C GLY A 132 -8.94 -1.04 -14.70
N GLU A 133 -8.16 -0.70 -15.72
CA GLU A 133 -6.76 -1.09 -15.88
C GLU A 133 -5.96 0.08 -16.43
N THR A 134 -4.68 0.16 -16.04
CA THR A 134 -3.77 1.15 -16.62
C THR A 134 -3.26 0.65 -17.97
N GLU A 135 -2.73 1.58 -18.78
CA GLU A 135 -2.10 1.22 -20.07
C GLU A 135 -0.87 0.34 -19.83
N PRO A 136 -0.71 -0.75 -20.62
CA PRO A 136 0.48 -1.59 -20.51
C PRO A 136 1.76 -0.80 -20.81
N LYS A 137 2.79 -1.00 -19.98
CA LYS A 137 4.10 -0.37 -20.18
C LYS A 137 4.98 -1.29 -21.00
N MET A 138 5.16 -0.96 -22.27
CA MET A 138 5.88 -1.82 -23.20
C MET A 138 7.37 -1.91 -22.87
N ASP A 139 7.96 -0.87 -22.27
CA ASP A 139 9.34 -0.90 -21.77
C ASP A 139 9.53 -1.79 -20.54
N ARG A 140 8.43 -2.29 -19.97
CA ARG A 140 8.42 -3.22 -18.84
C ARG A 140 7.68 -4.51 -19.17
N GLY A 141 7.80 -5.00 -20.41
CA GLY A 141 7.22 -6.27 -20.83
C GLY A 141 5.70 -6.30 -20.85
N GLY A 142 5.05 -5.13 -20.99
CA GLY A 142 3.60 -5.05 -20.99
C GLY A 142 2.96 -5.01 -19.61
N PHE A 143 3.75 -4.70 -18.57
CA PHE A 143 3.26 -4.60 -17.19
C PHE A 143 2.16 -3.54 -17.06
N TYR A 144 1.11 -3.85 -16.33
CA TYR A 144 0.04 -2.91 -16.04
C TYR A 144 -0.58 -3.18 -14.66
N LEU A 145 -1.42 -2.24 -14.24
CA LEU A 145 -2.06 -2.30 -12.93
C LEU A 145 -3.57 -2.41 -13.08
N PHE A 146 -4.19 -3.15 -12.18
CA PHE A 146 -5.64 -3.13 -12.01
C PHE A 146 -5.99 -1.96 -11.10
N GLU A 147 -7.10 -1.29 -11.40
CA GLU A 147 -7.65 -0.23 -10.55
C GLU A 147 -8.88 -0.75 -9.82
N TYR A 148 -8.87 -0.57 -8.50
CA TYR A 148 -9.95 -1.01 -7.62
C TYR A 148 -10.57 0.19 -6.93
N GLU A 149 -11.87 0.08 -6.63
CA GLU A 149 -12.60 1.12 -5.91
C GLU A 149 -13.49 0.47 -4.85
N LYS A 150 -13.58 1.15 -3.70
CA LYS A 150 -14.55 0.83 -2.65
C LYS A 150 -15.36 2.08 -2.36
N GLN A 151 -16.68 1.95 -2.37
CA GLN A 151 -17.59 3.00 -1.96
C GLN A 151 -18.05 2.71 -0.54
N LYS A 152 -17.96 3.71 0.32
CA LYS A 152 -18.44 3.62 1.70
C LYS A 152 -19.81 4.28 1.77
N LEU A 153 -20.76 3.55 2.31
CA LEU A 153 -22.14 4.02 2.47
C LEU A 153 -22.31 4.74 3.80
#